data_a83d35ee75d6b074caa354dacda8a892
#
_entry.id   a83d35ee75d6b074caa354dacda8a892
#
_cell.length_a   1.000
_cell.length_b   1.000
_cell.length_c   1.000
_cell.angle_alpha   90.00
_cell.angle_beta   90.00
_cell.angle_gamma   90.00
#
_symmetry.space_group_name_H-M   'P 1'
#
loop_
_entity.id
_entity.type
_entity.pdbx_description
1 polymer ?
#
loop_
_entity_poly.entity_id
_entity_poly.type
_entity_poly.pdbx_seq_one_letter_code
_entity_poly.pdbx_strand_id
1 'polypeptide(L)'
;VLKALRENPIARRAAEALRGFDVYFVGGFVRDALLGKSCLDIDLVLVPWGSDPGRELRDAIFTLAGAFGVKPKRSQFLTGKLVLEEGEIDIALARKEEYPEPGSLPIVRPARSLEEDLRRRDFTANAIAMSLGGELVDPLRGAEDVKARVLRVIHRGSFRDDPTRALRAIRYRHQLGFSYSEETEKEFALAKKFMARVSFERIKHELARSSARPERARIWLEMAERNLVGERMPEREALFALSERARLSPDSWVLFYALVSESIPAGLTRAERKLLSCIIRNARREFSGLAEAHEELRAAPEEALIALGALNPLLEDYRKRRPSSRPLTSAEEMKAMGFSGEKLGKAILALEKERIEERIKTPAEEREFLKNLF
;
A
#
# COMPACT_ATOMS: atom_id res chain seq x y z
N VAL A 1 13.37 -21.07 15.47
CA VAL A 1 14.05 -19.80 15.12
C VAL A 1 15.44 -20.09 14.59
N LEU A 2 16.31 -20.82 15.33
CA LEU A 2 17.65 -21.27 14.85
C LEU A 2 17.59 -21.98 13.49
N LYS A 3 16.54 -22.76 13.22
CA LYS A 3 16.34 -23.42 11.93
C LYS A 3 16.19 -22.40 10.80
N ALA A 4 15.37 -21.35 10.99
CA ALA A 4 15.17 -20.30 10.00
C ALA A 4 16.47 -19.54 9.68
N LEU A 5 17.31 -19.26 10.70
CA LEU A 5 18.62 -18.64 10.49
C LEU A 5 19.55 -19.55 9.65
N ARG A 6 19.57 -20.87 9.96
CA ARG A 6 20.43 -21.82 9.25
C ARG A 6 19.98 -22.07 7.80
N GLU A 7 18.68 -22.09 7.57
CA GLU A 7 18.08 -22.34 6.25
C GLU A 7 18.02 -21.12 5.35
N ASN A 8 18.10 -19.89 5.91
CA ASN A 8 18.12 -18.66 5.13
C ASN A 8 19.57 -18.26 4.79
N PRO A 9 20.01 -18.37 3.52
CA PRO A 9 21.39 -18.09 3.14
C PRO A 9 21.76 -16.61 3.32
N ILE A 10 20.81 -15.70 3.13
CA ILE A 10 21.03 -14.26 3.31
C ILE A 10 21.28 -13.96 4.79
N ALA A 11 20.40 -14.46 5.69
CA ALA A 11 20.54 -14.25 7.12
C ALA A 11 21.85 -14.84 7.67
N ARG A 12 22.24 -16.05 7.24
CA ARG A 12 23.51 -16.68 7.64
C ARG A 12 24.70 -15.84 7.19
N ARG A 13 24.73 -15.39 5.93
CA ARG A 13 25.82 -14.57 5.40
C ARG A 13 25.91 -13.21 6.10
N ALA A 14 24.75 -12.58 6.39
CA ALA A 14 24.69 -11.35 7.17
C ALA A 14 25.23 -11.55 8.60
N ALA A 15 24.85 -12.64 9.27
CA ALA A 15 25.33 -12.97 10.61
C ALA A 15 26.86 -13.20 10.63
N GLU A 16 27.40 -13.86 9.62
CA GLU A 16 28.85 -14.07 9.50
C GLU A 16 29.61 -12.77 9.29
N ALA A 17 29.10 -11.89 8.41
CA ALA A 17 29.71 -10.62 8.11
C ALA A 17 29.71 -9.66 9.31
N LEU A 18 28.69 -9.69 10.14
CA LEU A 18 28.50 -8.74 11.24
C LEU A 18 28.98 -9.22 12.62
N ARG A 19 29.75 -10.32 12.71
CA ARG A 19 30.24 -10.88 14.00
C ARG A 19 30.97 -9.89 14.91
N GLY A 20 31.53 -8.82 14.36
CA GLY A 20 32.24 -7.78 15.11
C GLY A 20 31.34 -6.62 15.59
N PHE A 21 30.03 -6.71 15.38
CA PHE A 21 29.06 -5.67 15.72
C PHE A 21 27.98 -6.21 16.67
N ASP A 22 27.44 -5.37 17.52
CA ASP A 22 26.30 -5.71 18.37
C ASP A 22 24.99 -5.56 17.58
N VAL A 23 24.68 -6.56 16.73
CA VAL A 23 23.57 -6.56 15.78
C VAL A 23 22.62 -7.71 16.07
N TYR A 24 21.33 -7.42 15.87
CA TYR A 24 20.24 -8.37 16.07
C TYR A 24 19.32 -8.38 14.87
N PHE A 25 18.81 -9.57 14.53
CA PHE A 25 17.63 -9.71 13.69
C PHE A 25 16.39 -9.28 14.48
N VAL A 26 15.46 -8.58 13.84
CA VAL A 26 14.30 -8.03 14.54
C VAL A 26 13.02 -8.06 13.70
N GLY A 27 11.90 -7.77 14.32
CA GLY A 27 10.66 -7.43 13.63
C GLY A 27 10.03 -8.58 12.87
N GLY A 28 9.67 -8.30 11.61
CA GLY A 28 8.97 -9.23 10.73
C GLY A 28 9.72 -10.54 10.51
N PHE A 29 11.02 -10.47 10.33
CA PHE A 29 11.88 -11.64 10.12
C PHE A 29 11.80 -12.64 11.27
N VAL A 30 11.95 -12.16 12.52
CA VAL A 30 11.91 -13.02 13.71
C VAL A 30 10.51 -13.59 13.97
N ARG A 31 9.48 -12.74 13.83
CA ARG A 31 8.08 -13.17 13.95
C ARG A 31 7.73 -14.27 12.93
N ASP A 32 8.08 -14.07 11.67
CA ASP A 32 7.74 -15.00 10.59
C ASP A 32 8.53 -16.32 10.74
N ALA A 33 9.77 -16.25 11.21
CA ALA A 33 10.54 -17.42 11.60
C ALA A 33 9.88 -18.23 12.74
N LEU A 34 9.30 -17.55 13.74
CA LEU A 34 8.53 -18.21 14.81
C LEU A 34 7.25 -18.86 14.29
N LEU A 35 6.65 -18.31 13.23
CA LEU A 35 5.48 -18.88 12.55
C LEU A 35 5.83 -19.99 11.54
N GLY A 36 7.11 -20.32 11.39
CA GLY A 36 7.58 -21.32 10.42
C GLY A 36 7.49 -20.84 8.97
N LYS A 37 7.40 -19.52 8.73
CA LYS A 37 7.35 -18.91 7.41
C LYS A 37 8.77 -18.51 6.97
N SER A 38 9.07 -18.67 5.68
CA SER A 38 10.27 -18.07 5.08
C SER A 38 10.08 -16.58 4.88
N CYS A 39 11.12 -15.81 5.16
CA CYS A 39 11.14 -14.37 4.90
C CYS A 39 12.46 -14.04 4.21
N LEU A 40 12.37 -13.33 3.08
CA LEU A 40 13.54 -12.89 2.31
C LEU A 40 13.97 -11.47 2.69
N ASP A 41 13.07 -10.72 3.32
CA ASP A 41 13.36 -9.37 3.80
C ASP A 41 13.86 -9.47 5.24
N ILE A 42 15.06 -8.97 5.47
CA ILE A 42 15.76 -9.07 6.75
C ILE A 42 15.87 -7.70 7.38
N ASP A 43 15.28 -7.54 8.56
CA ASP A 43 15.42 -6.35 9.39
C ASP A 43 16.51 -6.59 10.45
N LEU A 44 17.51 -5.71 10.48
CA LEU A 44 18.60 -5.69 11.45
C LEU A 44 18.59 -4.43 12.30
N VAL A 45 18.94 -4.55 13.55
CA VAL A 45 19.19 -3.43 14.46
C VAL A 45 20.59 -3.53 15.02
N LEU A 46 21.38 -2.45 14.90
CA LEU A 46 22.68 -2.27 15.51
C LEU A 46 22.51 -1.50 16.81
N VAL A 47 22.95 -2.07 17.92
CA VAL A 47 23.03 -1.38 19.24
C VAL A 47 24.41 -0.74 19.34
N PRO A 48 24.51 0.60 19.40
CA PRO A 48 25.82 1.24 19.43
C PRO A 48 26.46 1.11 20.80
N TRP A 49 27.76 0.89 20.82
CA TRP A 49 28.56 0.81 22.05
C TRP A 49 29.58 1.95 22.19
N GLY A 50 29.96 2.58 21.09
CA GLY A 50 30.96 3.66 21.06
C GLY A 50 30.36 5.07 21.14
N SER A 51 31.24 6.05 21.02
CA SER A 51 30.89 7.46 21.07
C SER A 51 30.33 8.03 19.75
N ASP A 52 30.50 7.32 18.63
CA ASP A 52 29.99 7.70 17.30
C ASP A 52 29.09 6.59 16.70
N PRO A 53 27.79 6.54 17.13
CA PRO A 53 26.84 5.59 16.59
C PRO A 53 26.68 5.64 15.07
N GLY A 54 26.81 6.82 14.49
CA GLY A 54 26.68 7.00 13.05
C GLY A 54 27.84 6.37 12.25
N ARG A 55 29.04 6.40 12.80
CA ARG A 55 30.20 5.72 12.24
C ARG A 55 30.04 4.21 12.34
N GLU A 56 29.67 3.70 13.49
CA GLU A 56 29.48 2.26 13.69
C GLU A 56 28.44 1.70 12.70
N LEU A 57 27.32 2.40 12.52
CA LEU A 57 26.32 2.00 11.54
C LEU A 57 26.87 2.03 10.11
N ARG A 58 27.63 3.05 9.73
CA ARG A 58 28.25 3.11 8.40
C ARG A 58 29.21 1.93 8.18
N ASP A 59 30.04 1.63 9.15
CA ASP A 59 31.01 0.52 9.10
C ASP A 59 30.26 -0.83 8.96
N ALA A 60 29.18 -1.04 9.69
CA ALA A 60 28.34 -2.23 9.56
C ALA A 60 27.67 -2.33 8.18
N ILE A 61 27.15 -1.21 7.64
CA ILE A 61 26.56 -1.15 6.29
C ILE A 61 27.59 -1.50 5.22
N PHE A 62 28.80 -0.94 5.28
CA PHE A 62 29.86 -1.23 4.30
C PHE A 62 30.38 -2.67 4.42
N THR A 63 30.43 -3.21 5.63
CA THR A 63 30.79 -4.62 5.85
C THR A 63 29.77 -5.55 5.20
N LEU A 64 28.48 -5.30 5.42
CA LEU A 64 27.41 -6.03 4.73
C LEU A 64 27.49 -5.87 3.21
N ALA A 65 27.60 -4.65 2.72
CA ALA A 65 27.68 -4.36 1.29
C ALA A 65 28.84 -5.11 0.63
N GLY A 66 30.01 -5.11 1.26
CA GLY A 66 31.18 -5.90 0.83
C GLY A 66 30.92 -7.40 0.84
N ALA A 67 30.30 -7.91 1.90
CA ALA A 67 29.95 -9.32 2.00
C ALA A 67 29.00 -9.78 0.87
N PHE A 68 28.05 -8.94 0.44
CA PHE A 68 27.09 -9.27 -0.62
C PHE A 68 27.48 -8.77 -2.01
N GLY A 69 28.59 -8.03 -2.14
CA GLY A 69 29.03 -7.49 -3.44
C GLY A 69 28.09 -6.42 -4.04
N VAL A 70 27.28 -5.75 -3.20
CA VAL A 70 26.29 -4.76 -3.63
C VAL A 70 26.63 -3.37 -3.09
N LYS A 71 26.10 -2.32 -3.74
CA LYS A 71 26.20 -0.98 -3.22
C LYS A 71 25.02 -0.68 -2.30
N PRO A 72 25.28 -0.16 -1.08
CA PRO A 72 24.18 0.21 -0.18
C PRO A 72 23.42 1.40 -0.74
N LYS A 73 22.10 1.39 -0.64
CA LYS A 73 21.30 2.59 -0.87
C LYS A 73 21.44 3.49 0.36
N ARG A 74 21.81 4.76 0.14
CA ARG A 74 21.90 5.74 1.23
C ARG A 74 20.50 6.04 1.76
N SER A 75 20.36 5.98 3.07
CA SER A 75 19.18 6.49 3.77
C SER A 75 19.53 7.74 4.56
N GLN A 76 18.53 8.63 4.73
CA GLN A 76 18.72 9.92 5.40
C GLN A 76 18.70 9.82 6.94
N PHE A 77 18.22 8.69 7.54
CA PHE A 77 17.90 8.61 8.96
C PHE A 77 18.53 7.40 9.65
N LEU A 78 19.86 7.39 9.83
CA LEU A 78 20.55 6.34 10.60
C LEU A 78 20.06 4.92 10.24
N THR A 79 19.88 4.66 8.95
CA THR A 79 19.47 3.37 8.40
C THR A 79 20.24 3.10 7.12
N GLY A 80 20.42 1.83 6.76
CA GLY A 80 20.98 1.39 5.50
C GLY A 80 20.12 0.33 4.87
N LYS A 81 20.07 0.29 3.53
CA LYS A 81 19.33 -0.70 2.78
C LYS A 81 20.19 -1.32 1.70
N LEU A 82 20.22 -2.64 1.68
CA LEU A 82 20.83 -3.44 0.61
C LEU A 82 19.70 -4.13 -0.16
N VAL A 83 19.69 -3.98 -1.47
CA VAL A 83 18.78 -4.69 -2.37
C VAL A 83 19.56 -5.80 -3.04
N LEU A 84 19.14 -7.03 -2.84
CA LEU A 84 19.72 -8.25 -3.38
C LEU A 84 18.82 -8.79 -4.50
N GLU A 85 19.26 -9.78 -5.24
CA GLU A 85 18.40 -10.44 -6.24
C GLU A 85 17.20 -11.16 -5.63
N GLU A 86 17.39 -11.74 -4.43
CA GLU A 86 16.39 -12.59 -3.78
C GLU A 86 15.66 -11.92 -2.59
N GLY A 87 15.96 -10.65 -2.27
CA GLY A 87 15.35 -9.97 -1.12
C GLY A 87 16.08 -8.69 -0.72
N GLU A 88 15.77 -8.19 0.47
CA GLU A 88 16.33 -6.94 0.96
C GLU A 88 16.89 -7.12 2.39
N ILE A 89 17.95 -6.36 2.70
CA ILE A 89 18.42 -6.21 4.08
C ILE A 89 18.28 -4.75 4.48
N ASP A 90 17.47 -4.50 5.50
CA ASP A 90 17.37 -3.21 6.15
C ASP A 90 18.14 -3.26 7.48
N ILE A 91 19.11 -2.36 7.68
CA ILE A 91 19.82 -2.22 8.93
C ILE A 91 19.61 -0.82 9.50
N ALA A 92 19.21 -0.73 10.75
CA ALA A 92 18.96 0.53 11.45
C ALA A 92 19.77 0.61 12.73
N LEU A 93 20.10 1.82 13.16
CA LEU A 93 20.60 2.05 14.51
C LEU A 93 19.47 1.85 15.51
N ALA A 94 19.75 1.17 16.62
CA ALA A 94 18.83 1.10 17.76
C ALA A 94 18.45 2.50 18.23
N ARG A 95 17.16 2.76 18.40
CA ARG A 95 16.67 4.08 18.69
C ARG A 95 15.51 4.06 19.67
N LYS A 96 15.33 5.15 20.38
CA LYS A 96 14.12 5.48 21.14
C LYS A 96 13.34 6.59 20.47
N GLU A 97 12.06 6.59 20.69
CA GLU A 97 11.11 7.54 20.11
C GLU A 97 10.29 8.16 21.24
N GLU A 98 10.21 9.49 21.24
CA GLU A 98 9.41 10.27 22.17
C GLU A 98 8.37 11.06 21.36
N TYR A 99 7.10 10.92 21.69
CA TYR A 99 6.00 11.61 21.01
C TYR A 99 5.58 12.83 21.84
N PRO A 100 5.97 14.07 21.43
CA PRO A 100 5.63 15.27 22.19
C PRO A 100 4.13 15.53 22.20
N GLU A 101 3.43 15.18 21.12
CA GLU A 101 1.98 15.31 21.00
C GLU A 101 1.37 14.10 20.31
N PRO A 102 0.07 13.79 20.57
CA PRO A 102 -0.64 12.73 19.87
C PRO A 102 -0.63 12.91 18.36
N GLY A 103 -0.24 11.85 17.64
CA GLY A 103 -0.19 11.83 16.17
C GLY A 103 0.99 12.59 15.54
N SER A 104 1.82 13.28 16.33
CA SER A 104 3.01 13.97 15.84
C SER A 104 4.08 13.00 15.32
N LEU A 105 5.09 13.54 14.64
CA LEU A 105 6.31 12.80 14.38
C LEU A 105 7.11 12.65 15.68
N PRO A 106 7.72 11.48 15.94
CA PRO A 106 8.52 11.28 17.13
C PRO A 106 9.84 12.06 17.06
N ILE A 107 10.32 12.48 18.23
CA ILE A 107 11.71 12.87 18.41
C ILE A 107 12.52 11.58 18.54
N VAL A 108 13.43 11.37 17.60
CA VAL A 108 14.23 10.14 17.51
C VAL A 108 15.63 10.39 18.09
N ARG A 109 16.06 9.49 18.97
CA ARG A 109 17.42 9.51 19.55
C ARG A 109 18.02 8.10 19.51
N PRO A 110 19.34 7.93 19.41
CA PRO A 110 19.96 6.62 19.57
C PRO A 110 19.57 5.98 20.89
N ALA A 111 19.22 4.69 20.87
CA ALA A 111 18.99 3.90 22.07
C ALA A 111 20.32 3.42 22.65
N ARG A 112 20.34 3.16 23.95
CA ARG A 112 21.49 2.62 24.67
C ARG A 112 21.44 1.09 24.84
N SER A 113 20.28 0.51 24.54
CA SER A 113 20.06 -0.92 24.65
C SER A 113 19.09 -1.40 23.58
N LEU A 114 19.15 -2.71 23.28
CA LEU A 114 18.18 -3.36 22.42
C LEU A 114 16.75 -3.24 22.96
N GLU A 115 16.58 -3.33 24.27
CA GLU A 115 15.27 -3.26 24.92
C GLU A 115 14.57 -1.90 24.67
N GLU A 116 15.31 -0.79 24.69
CA GLU A 116 14.76 0.53 24.35
C GLU A 116 14.21 0.56 22.92
N ASP A 117 14.90 -0.07 21.96
CA ASP A 117 14.41 -0.17 20.57
C ASP A 117 13.19 -1.07 20.46
N LEU A 118 13.15 -2.19 21.16
CA LEU A 118 12.00 -3.09 21.14
C LEU A 118 10.75 -2.43 21.75
N ARG A 119 10.89 -1.64 22.80
CA ARG A 119 9.77 -0.97 23.50
C ARG A 119 9.09 0.15 22.70
N ARG A 120 9.75 0.75 21.70
CA ARG A 120 9.15 1.78 20.83
C ARG A 120 8.28 1.20 19.70
N ARG A 121 8.33 -0.11 19.44
CA ARG A 121 7.63 -0.76 18.33
C ARG A 121 6.12 -0.77 18.54
N ASP A 122 5.41 -1.20 17.52
CA ASP A 122 3.94 -1.19 17.48
C ASP A 122 3.29 -2.30 18.32
N PHE A 123 3.75 -3.55 18.13
CA PHE A 123 3.17 -4.73 18.75
C PHE A 123 4.25 -5.64 19.34
N THR A 124 3.90 -6.35 20.41
CA THR A 124 4.79 -7.34 21.04
C THR A 124 5.30 -8.38 20.04
N ALA A 125 4.42 -8.85 19.14
CA ALA A 125 4.77 -9.79 18.08
C ALA A 125 5.84 -9.27 17.09
N ASN A 126 6.04 -7.96 16.99
CA ASN A 126 7.07 -7.31 16.17
C ASN A 126 8.26 -6.80 17.02
N ALA A 127 8.19 -6.96 18.34
CA ALA A 127 9.19 -6.49 19.30
C ALA A 127 10.03 -7.64 19.87
N ILE A 128 10.35 -8.58 19.02
CA ILE A 128 11.20 -9.74 19.31
C ILE A 128 12.49 -9.58 18.51
N ALA A 129 13.60 -9.88 19.14
CA ALA A 129 14.91 -9.90 18.50
C ALA A 129 15.55 -11.28 18.58
N MET A 130 16.53 -11.50 17.71
CA MET A 130 17.36 -12.69 17.71
C MET A 130 18.82 -12.29 17.50
N SER A 131 19.72 -12.77 18.36
CA SER A 131 21.14 -12.54 18.19
C SER A 131 21.66 -13.19 16.89
N LEU A 132 22.82 -12.77 16.42
CA LEU A 132 23.49 -13.41 15.27
C LEU A 132 23.79 -14.88 15.51
N GLY A 133 23.90 -15.32 16.78
CA GLY A 133 24.04 -16.71 17.20
C GLY A 133 22.74 -17.52 17.22
N GLY A 134 21.58 -16.84 17.05
CA GLY A 134 20.26 -17.47 17.02
C GLY A 134 19.55 -17.54 18.37
N GLU A 135 20.06 -16.82 19.39
CA GLU A 135 19.41 -16.71 20.69
C GLU A 135 18.28 -15.68 20.65
N LEU A 136 17.11 -16.04 21.21
CA LEU A 136 15.95 -15.16 21.23
C LEU A 136 16.07 -14.15 22.37
N VAL A 137 15.81 -12.88 22.07
CA VAL A 137 15.70 -11.77 23.03
C VAL A 137 14.28 -11.22 22.96
N ASP A 138 13.48 -11.52 23.98
CA ASP A 138 12.05 -11.24 23.99
C ASP A 138 11.57 -10.70 25.36
N PRO A 139 11.98 -9.47 25.71
CA PRO A 139 11.63 -8.87 27.02
C PRO A 139 10.14 -8.56 27.17
N LEU A 140 9.37 -8.57 26.07
CA LEU A 140 7.94 -8.21 26.02
C LEU A 140 7.03 -9.42 25.82
N ARG A 141 7.58 -10.65 25.86
CA ARG A 141 6.85 -11.92 25.68
C ARG A 141 6.09 -11.99 24.33
N GLY A 142 6.64 -11.35 23.30
CA GLY A 142 6.04 -11.33 21.97
C GLY A 142 5.96 -12.72 21.33
N ALA A 143 6.89 -13.61 21.64
CA ALA A 143 6.86 -14.99 21.14
C ALA A 143 5.62 -15.78 21.64
N GLU A 144 5.15 -15.52 22.85
CA GLU A 144 3.91 -16.09 23.36
C GLU A 144 2.71 -15.56 22.58
N ASP A 145 2.65 -14.23 22.32
CA ASP A 145 1.60 -13.61 21.53
C ASP A 145 1.62 -14.12 20.07
N VAL A 146 2.79 -14.33 19.48
CA VAL A 146 2.93 -14.96 18.14
C VAL A 146 2.35 -16.38 18.15
N LYS A 147 2.69 -17.20 19.14
CA LYS A 147 2.16 -18.56 19.30
C LYS A 147 0.64 -18.57 19.49
N ALA A 148 0.11 -17.63 20.28
CA ALA A 148 -1.30 -17.45 20.54
C ALA A 148 -2.04 -16.79 19.37
N ARG A 149 -1.35 -16.28 18.36
CA ARG A 149 -1.87 -15.48 17.24
C ARG A 149 -2.61 -14.22 17.71
N VAL A 150 -1.99 -13.48 18.62
CA VAL A 150 -2.54 -12.26 19.20
C VAL A 150 -1.69 -11.05 18.80
N LEU A 151 -2.34 -9.96 18.42
CA LEU A 151 -1.74 -8.64 18.28
C LEU A 151 -1.98 -7.85 19.56
N ARG A 152 -0.92 -7.62 20.31
CA ARG A 152 -0.92 -6.84 21.54
C ARG A 152 -0.08 -5.59 21.38
N VAL A 153 -0.64 -4.41 21.68
CA VAL A 153 0.13 -3.17 21.78
C VAL A 153 1.13 -3.26 22.94
N ILE A 154 2.27 -2.61 22.77
CA ILE A 154 3.36 -2.65 23.78
C ILE A 154 3.00 -1.85 25.04
N HIS A 155 2.27 -0.74 24.87
CA HIS A 155 1.86 0.12 25.98
C HIS A 155 0.49 0.76 25.71
N ARG A 156 -0.15 1.21 26.75
CA ARG A 156 -1.37 2.02 26.67
C ARG A 156 -1.06 3.37 26.04
N GLY A 157 -1.94 3.85 25.18
CA GLY A 157 -1.74 5.07 24.42
C GLY A 157 -0.89 4.90 23.16
N SER A 158 -0.54 3.66 22.79
CA SER A 158 0.23 3.37 21.55
C SER A 158 -0.41 3.99 20.31
N PHE A 159 -1.75 3.90 20.16
CA PHE A 159 -2.45 4.49 19.04
C PHE A 159 -2.77 5.98 19.21
N ARG A 160 -2.63 6.52 20.42
CA ARG A 160 -2.61 7.96 20.65
C ARG A 160 -1.29 8.56 20.14
N ASP A 161 -0.18 7.93 20.45
CA ASP A 161 1.16 8.40 20.09
C ASP A 161 1.35 8.33 18.55
N ASP A 162 1.02 7.20 17.95
CA ASP A 162 0.99 7.03 16.50
C ASP A 162 -0.32 6.35 16.03
N PRO A 163 -1.32 7.12 15.60
CA PRO A 163 -2.59 6.56 15.12
C PRO A 163 -2.45 5.64 13.90
N THR A 164 -1.38 5.76 13.10
CA THR A 164 -1.16 4.86 11.96
C THR A 164 -0.92 3.41 12.40
N ARG A 165 -0.56 3.18 13.66
CA ARG A 165 -0.44 1.83 14.24
C ARG A 165 -1.78 1.08 14.20
N ALA A 166 -2.92 1.79 14.25
CA ALA A 166 -4.23 1.17 14.08
C ALA A 166 -4.42 0.61 12.66
N LEU A 167 -3.99 1.33 11.62
CA LEU A 167 -4.01 0.84 10.24
C LEU A 167 -3.08 -0.38 10.07
N ARG A 168 -1.92 -0.34 10.72
CA ARG A 168 -0.97 -1.47 10.76
C ARG A 168 -1.56 -2.68 11.50
N ALA A 169 -2.29 -2.46 12.61
CA ALA A 169 -2.98 -3.52 13.35
C ALA A 169 -3.96 -4.27 12.46
N ILE A 170 -4.82 -3.54 11.72
CA ILE A 170 -5.78 -4.12 10.80
C ILE A 170 -5.07 -4.91 9.70
N ARG A 171 -4.03 -4.34 9.10
CA ARG A 171 -3.24 -5.03 8.08
C ARG A 171 -2.60 -6.30 8.61
N TYR A 172 -1.94 -6.27 9.78
CA TYR A 172 -1.33 -7.47 10.38
C TYR A 172 -2.36 -8.51 10.79
N ARG A 173 -3.51 -8.09 11.35
CA ARG A 173 -4.59 -9.02 11.68
C ARG A 173 -4.98 -9.88 10.49
N HIS A 174 -5.27 -9.26 9.36
CA HIS A 174 -5.70 -9.98 8.17
C HIS A 174 -4.54 -10.75 7.50
N GLN A 175 -3.36 -10.15 7.40
CA GLN A 175 -2.18 -10.78 6.78
C GLN A 175 -1.69 -12.01 7.56
N LEU A 176 -1.73 -11.98 8.88
CA LEU A 176 -1.20 -13.03 9.75
C LEU A 176 -2.28 -14.00 10.24
N GLY A 177 -3.56 -13.61 10.16
CA GLY A 177 -4.67 -14.35 10.75
C GLY A 177 -4.68 -14.27 12.28
N PHE A 178 -4.31 -13.10 12.84
CA PHE A 178 -4.25 -12.86 14.28
C PHE A 178 -5.55 -12.23 14.78
N SER A 179 -5.82 -12.35 16.08
CA SER A 179 -6.85 -11.59 16.81
C SER A 179 -6.22 -10.42 17.57
N TYR A 180 -6.99 -9.41 17.94
CA TYR A 180 -6.52 -8.36 18.84
C TYR A 180 -6.59 -8.82 20.29
N SER A 181 -5.64 -8.37 21.12
CA SER A 181 -5.81 -8.42 22.56
C SER A 181 -6.87 -7.39 23.00
N GLU A 182 -7.40 -7.56 24.20
CA GLU A 182 -8.39 -6.61 24.77
C GLU A 182 -7.81 -5.18 24.85
N GLU A 183 -6.55 -5.06 25.22
CA GLU A 183 -5.84 -3.77 25.29
C GLU A 183 -5.73 -3.12 23.92
N THR A 184 -5.39 -3.91 22.86
CA THR A 184 -5.31 -3.41 21.50
C THR A 184 -6.67 -2.98 20.97
N GLU A 185 -7.74 -3.72 21.27
CA GLU A 185 -9.09 -3.35 20.87
C GLU A 185 -9.52 -2.00 21.47
N LYS A 186 -9.17 -1.73 22.73
CA LYS A 186 -9.45 -0.44 23.40
C LYS A 186 -8.71 0.73 22.77
N GLU A 187 -7.53 0.51 22.20
CA GLU A 187 -6.71 1.56 21.59
C GLU A 187 -7.34 2.14 20.30
N PHE A 188 -8.21 1.42 19.59
CA PHE A 188 -8.86 1.93 18.36
C PHE A 188 -9.67 3.21 18.59
N ALA A 189 -10.25 3.40 19.77
CA ALA A 189 -10.95 4.64 20.12
C ALA A 189 -10.00 5.84 20.15
N LEU A 190 -8.75 5.63 20.61
CA LEU A 190 -7.70 6.67 20.60
C LEU A 190 -7.22 6.94 19.18
N ALA A 191 -7.04 5.91 18.35
CA ALA A 191 -6.66 6.10 16.95
C ALA A 191 -7.68 6.97 16.22
N LYS A 192 -8.98 6.66 16.33
CA LYS A 192 -10.06 7.45 15.72
C LYS A 192 -10.00 8.92 16.17
N LYS A 193 -9.80 9.16 17.46
CA LYS A 193 -9.73 10.52 18.04
C LYS A 193 -8.58 11.36 17.48
N PHE A 194 -7.42 10.72 17.22
CA PHE A 194 -6.19 11.42 16.86
C PHE A 194 -5.75 11.25 15.40
N MET A 195 -6.45 10.45 14.61
CA MET A 195 -6.12 10.21 13.19
C MET A 195 -6.05 11.51 12.38
N ALA A 196 -6.93 12.46 12.63
CA ALA A 196 -6.93 13.77 11.95
C ALA A 196 -5.66 14.62 12.20
N ARG A 197 -4.85 14.28 13.20
CA ARG A 197 -3.56 14.95 13.45
C ARG A 197 -2.40 14.36 12.66
N VAL A 198 -2.61 13.21 12.05
CA VAL A 198 -1.59 12.54 11.23
C VAL A 198 -1.58 13.14 9.83
N SER A 199 -0.39 13.42 9.28
CA SER A 199 -0.28 13.86 7.90
C SER A 199 -0.81 12.79 6.95
N PHE A 200 -1.51 13.20 5.89
CA PHE A 200 -2.06 12.25 4.92
C PHE A 200 -0.98 11.39 4.26
N GLU A 201 0.25 11.89 4.11
CA GLU A 201 1.37 11.11 3.56
C GLU A 201 1.69 9.88 4.41
N ARG A 202 1.64 9.98 5.75
CA ARG A 202 1.81 8.83 6.64
C ARG A 202 0.66 7.83 6.52
N ILE A 203 -0.57 8.33 6.44
CA ILE A 203 -1.77 7.50 6.23
C ILE A 203 -1.65 6.80 4.87
N LYS A 204 -1.39 7.53 3.80
CA LYS A 204 -1.20 7.03 2.43
C LYS A 204 -0.18 5.89 2.37
N HIS A 205 0.93 6.00 3.09
CA HIS A 205 1.95 4.96 3.14
C HIS A 205 1.40 3.62 3.67
N GLU A 206 0.56 3.63 4.71
CA GLU A 206 -0.07 2.40 5.22
C GLU A 206 -1.21 1.92 4.31
N LEU A 207 -1.96 2.83 3.67
CA LEU A 207 -2.98 2.48 2.67
C LEU A 207 -2.36 1.78 1.45
N ALA A 208 -1.23 2.29 0.96
CA ALA A 208 -0.49 1.68 -0.14
C ALA A 208 -0.01 0.26 0.21
N ARG A 209 0.57 0.08 1.40
CA ARG A 209 0.97 -1.24 1.90
C ARG A 209 -0.20 -2.20 2.04
N SER A 210 -1.34 -1.71 2.48
CA SER A 210 -2.57 -2.50 2.63
C SER A 210 -3.14 -2.93 1.29
N SER A 211 -3.11 -2.05 0.29
CA SER A 211 -3.62 -2.31 -1.06
C SER A 211 -2.77 -3.29 -1.86
N ALA A 212 -1.51 -3.46 -1.47
CA ALA A 212 -0.60 -4.46 -2.05
C ALA A 212 -0.80 -5.87 -1.47
N ARG A 213 -1.79 -6.10 -0.58
CA ARG A 213 -2.04 -7.40 0.05
C ARG A 213 -3.21 -8.14 -0.61
N PRO A 214 -3.17 -9.48 -0.68
CA PRO A 214 -4.31 -10.28 -1.13
C PRO A 214 -5.57 -10.00 -0.31
N GLU A 215 -5.43 -9.76 1.01
CA GLU A 215 -6.52 -9.51 1.95
C GLU A 215 -7.07 -8.07 1.89
N ARG A 216 -6.64 -7.25 0.95
CA ARG A 216 -6.93 -5.81 0.86
C ARG A 216 -8.41 -5.44 1.00
N ALA A 217 -9.34 -6.20 0.41
CA ALA A 217 -10.77 -5.92 0.57
C ALA A 217 -11.22 -5.98 2.03
N ARG A 218 -10.78 -7.00 2.77
CA ARG A 218 -11.10 -7.16 4.21
C ARG A 218 -10.42 -6.07 5.05
N ILE A 219 -9.19 -5.71 4.69
CA ILE A 219 -8.41 -4.66 5.36
C ILE A 219 -9.13 -3.31 5.21
N TRP A 220 -9.51 -2.93 3.98
CA TRP A 220 -10.21 -1.68 3.73
C TRP A 220 -11.60 -1.64 4.35
N LEU A 221 -12.34 -2.76 4.33
CA LEU A 221 -13.64 -2.86 4.98
C LEU A 221 -13.51 -2.58 6.48
N GLU A 222 -12.59 -3.23 7.18
CA GLU A 222 -12.39 -3.01 8.63
C GLU A 222 -11.90 -1.59 8.94
N MET A 223 -11.05 -0.99 8.11
CA MET A 223 -10.63 0.42 8.26
C MET A 223 -11.83 1.36 8.18
N ALA A 224 -12.77 1.11 7.26
CA ALA A 224 -13.99 1.91 7.11
C ALA A 224 -14.97 1.65 8.27
N GLU A 225 -15.22 0.39 8.65
CA GLU A 225 -16.07 0.03 9.79
C GLU A 225 -15.62 0.69 11.09
N ARG A 226 -14.32 0.83 11.29
CA ARG A 226 -13.74 1.52 12.45
C ARG A 226 -13.66 3.05 12.29
N ASN A 227 -14.09 3.60 11.15
CA ASN A 227 -14.01 5.02 10.81
C ASN A 227 -12.58 5.60 10.95
N LEU A 228 -11.59 4.86 10.48
CA LEU A 228 -10.19 5.29 10.49
C LEU A 228 -9.74 5.95 9.19
N VAL A 229 -10.43 5.66 8.09
CA VAL A 229 -10.16 6.21 6.75
C VAL A 229 -11.45 6.51 6.03
N GLY A 230 -11.50 7.67 5.37
CA GLY A 230 -12.68 8.15 4.65
C GLY A 230 -13.85 8.52 5.56
N GLU A 231 -14.91 8.97 4.93
CA GLU A 231 -16.15 9.44 5.60
C GLU A 231 -17.33 8.54 5.28
N ARG A 232 -17.09 7.50 4.47
CA ARG A 232 -18.15 6.67 3.88
C ARG A 232 -17.93 5.20 4.15
N MET A 233 -19.03 4.50 4.49
CA MET A 233 -19.04 3.04 4.50
C MET A 233 -19.22 2.53 3.06
N PRO A 234 -18.27 1.77 2.51
CA PRO A 234 -18.37 1.25 1.15
C PRO A 234 -19.35 0.07 1.08
N GLU A 235 -19.90 -0.16 -0.09
CA GLU A 235 -20.59 -1.39 -0.38
C GLU A 235 -19.58 -2.56 -0.38
N ARG A 236 -19.90 -3.60 0.39
CA ARG A 236 -19.00 -4.76 0.56
C ARG A 236 -18.69 -5.43 -0.77
N GLU A 237 -19.72 -5.65 -1.58
CA GLU A 237 -19.65 -6.27 -2.91
C GLU A 237 -18.70 -5.48 -3.83
N ALA A 238 -18.80 -4.14 -3.80
CA ALA A 238 -17.93 -3.27 -4.59
C ALA A 238 -16.46 -3.37 -4.18
N LEU A 239 -16.16 -3.41 -2.87
CA LEU A 239 -14.80 -3.61 -2.37
C LEU A 239 -14.20 -4.93 -2.82
N PHE A 240 -14.97 -6.02 -2.72
CA PHE A 240 -14.50 -7.35 -3.13
C PHE A 240 -14.34 -7.44 -4.65
N ALA A 241 -15.29 -6.92 -5.43
CA ALA A 241 -15.20 -6.85 -6.89
C ALA A 241 -13.98 -6.02 -7.35
N LEU A 242 -13.71 -4.89 -6.70
CA LEU A 242 -12.50 -4.10 -6.96
C LEU A 242 -11.23 -4.88 -6.62
N SER A 243 -11.23 -5.60 -5.50
CA SER A 243 -10.09 -6.43 -5.10
C SER A 243 -9.74 -7.52 -6.10
N GLU A 244 -10.73 -8.07 -6.79
CA GLU A 244 -10.50 -9.08 -7.83
C GLU A 244 -9.99 -8.46 -9.15
N ARG A 245 -10.45 -7.26 -9.50
CA ARG A 245 -10.19 -6.61 -10.78
C ARG A 245 -8.95 -5.72 -10.77
N ALA A 246 -8.70 -5.01 -9.67
CA ALA A 246 -7.56 -4.12 -9.56
C ALA A 246 -6.24 -4.91 -9.45
N ARG A 247 -5.19 -4.35 -10.04
CA ARG A 247 -3.83 -4.90 -9.91
C ARG A 247 -3.41 -4.94 -8.43
N LEU A 248 -2.72 -6.01 -8.02
CA LEU A 248 -2.11 -6.11 -6.70
C LEU A 248 -0.86 -5.22 -6.65
N SER A 249 -1.03 -3.97 -6.22
CA SER A 249 0.00 -2.93 -6.23
C SER A 249 -0.23 -1.94 -5.10
N PRO A 250 0.84 -1.34 -4.54
CA PRO A 250 0.72 -0.21 -3.63
C PRO A 250 -0.10 0.93 -4.23
N ASP A 251 0.03 1.22 -5.53
CA ASP A 251 -0.64 2.34 -6.20
C ASP A 251 -2.17 2.18 -6.28
N SER A 252 -2.69 0.95 -6.14
CA SER A 252 -4.14 0.72 -6.12
C SER A 252 -4.86 1.28 -4.90
N TRP A 253 -4.15 1.83 -3.91
CA TRP A 253 -4.77 2.50 -2.75
C TRP A 253 -5.77 3.60 -3.17
N VAL A 254 -5.49 4.32 -4.26
CA VAL A 254 -6.36 5.40 -4.77
C VAL A 254 -7.75 4.87 -5.12
N LEU A 255 -7.82 3.68 -5.71
CA LEU A 255 -9.06 3.04 -6.13
C LEU A 255 -9.93 2.67 -4.92
N PHE A 256 -9.30 2.07 -3.90
CA PHE A 256 -9.99 1.70 -2.66
C PHE A 256 -10.39 2.95 -1.85
N TYR A 257 -9.51 3.96 -1.79
CA TYR A 257 -9.80 5.21 -1.09
C TYR A 257 -11.03 5.91 -1.68
N ALA A 258 -11.18 5.90 -3.01
CA ALA A 258 -12.33 6.48 -3.69
C ALA A 258 -13.68 5.83 -3.31
N LEU A 259 -13.67 4.57 -2.85
CA LEU A 259 -14.88 3.89 -2.39
C LEU A 259 -15.29 4.29 -0.97
N VAL A 260 -14.35 4.74 -0.15
CA VAL A 260 -14.58 5.07 1.27
C VAL A 260 -14.58 6.59 1.54
N SER A 261 -14.16 7.42 0.60
CA SER A 261 -14.05 8.87 0.78
C SER A 261 -14.70 9.65 -0.35
N GLU A 262 -15.24 10.81 -0.01
CA GLU A 262 -15.78 11.82 -0.95
C GLU A 262 -14.85 13.02 -1.08
N SER A 263 -13.83 13.10 -0.24
CA SER A 263 -12.87 14.19 -0.20
C SER A 263 -11.57 13.84 -0.96
N ILE A 264 -10.90 14.88 -1.45
CA ILE A 264 -9.60 14.76 -2.10
C ILE A 264 -8.53 15.30 -1.15
N PRO A 265 -7.71 14.43 -0.57
CA PRO A 265 -6.69 14.86 0.38
C PRO A 265 -5.67 15.81 -0.23
N ALA A 266 -5.05 16.63 0.61
CA ALA A 266 -3.85 17.39 0.23
C ALA A 266 -2.65 16.44 0.03
N GLY A 267 -1.63 16.90 -0.69
CA GLY A 267 -0.37 16.15 -0.87
C GLY A 267 -0.40 15.05 -1.94
N LEU A 268 -1.48 14.94 -2.73
CA LEU A 268 -1.55 14.02 -3.86
C LEU A 268 -0.73 14.50 -5.05
N THR A 269 -0.12 13.55 -5.77
CA THR A 269 0.43 13.82 -7.10
C THR A 269 -0.68 14.23 -8.09
N ARG A 270 -0.30 14.84 -9.21
CA ARG A 270 -1.25 15.23 -10.26
C ARG A 270 -2.03 14.02 -10.81
N ALA A 271 -1.35 12.89 -10.96
CA ALA A 271 -1.95 11.64 -11.45
C ALA A 271 -2.97 11.07 -10.45
N GLU A 272 -2.60 10.95 -9.18
CA GLU A 272 -3.49 10.47 -8.11
C GLU A 272 -4.72 11.36 -7.97
N ARG A 273 -4.55 12.68 -7.98
CA ARG A 273 -5.66 13.65 -7.91
C ARG A 273 -6.60 13.51 -9.10
N LYS A 274 -6.07 13.38 -10.33
CA LYS A 274 -6.88 13.19 -11.54
C LYS A 274 -7.69 11.90 -11.46
N LEU A 275 -7.04 10.79 -11.06
CA LEU A 275 -7.68 9.50 -10.92
C LEU A 275 -8.79 9.52 -9.88
N LEU A 276 -8.49 9.98 -8.66
CA LEU A 276 -9.43 10.09 -7.56
C LEU A 276 -10.63 10.99 -7.90
N SER A 277 -10.36 12.16 -8.49
CA SER A 277 -11.42 13.09 -8.93
C SER A 277 -12.36 12.48 -9.98
N CYS A 278 -11.81 11.70 -10.91
CA CYS A 278 -12.59 11.00 -11.92
C CYS A 278 -13.54 9.99 -11.27
N ILE A 279 -13.02 9.17 -10.35
CA ILE A 279 -13.83 8.13 -9.67
C ILE A 279 -14.90 8.78 -8.79
N ILE A 280 -14.54 9.71 -7.90
CA ILE A 280 -15.48 10.35 -6.96
C ILE A 280 -16.61 11.04 -7.70
N ARG A 281 -16.31 11.77 -8.78
CA ARG A 281 -17.32 12.49 -9.59
C ARG A 281 -18.35 11.56 -10.22
N ASN A 282 -17.91 10.37 -10.67
CA ASN A 282 -18.75 9.47 -11.46
C ASN A 282 -19.28 8.27 -10.65
N ALA A 283 -18.83 8.05 -9.42
CA ALA A 283 -19.20 6.90 -8.59
C ALA A 283 -20.72 6.84 -8.26
N ARG A 284 -21.38 8.00 -8.25
CA ARG A 284 -22.83 8.13 -7.95
C ARG A 284 -23.64 8.63 -9.13
N ARG A 285 -23.01 8.81 -10.28
CA ARG A 285 -23.70 9.29 -11.47
C ARG A 285 -24.50 8.14 -12.08
N GLU A 286 -25.76 8.39 -12.34
CA GLU A 286 -26.58 7.53 -13.16
C GLU A 286 -26.32 7.84 -14.63
N PHE A 287 -26.21 6.79 -15.43
CA PHE A 287 -26.02 6.86 -16.86
C PHE A 287 -27.20 6.16 -17.53
N SER A 288 -27.80 6.80 -18.54
CA SER A 288 -28.93 6.26 -19.27
C SER A 288 -28.55 5.09 -20.20
N GLY A 289 -27.26 4.95 -20.51
CA GLY A 289 -26.73 3.89 -21.34
C GLY A 289 -25.24 4.02 -21.65
N LEU A 290 -24.75 3.12 -22.50
CA LEU A 290 -23.32 3.07 -22.83
C LEU A 290 -22.86 4.29 -23.65
N ALA A 291 -23.74 4.87 -24.48
CA ALA A 291 -23.43 6.06 -25.28
C ALA A 291 -23.16 7.29 -24.41
N GLU A 292 -23.96 7.51 -23.36
CA GLU A 292 -23.73 8.58 -22.39
C GLU A 292 -22.47 8.33 -21.56
N ALA A 293 -22.28 7.08 -21.10
CA ALA A 293 -21.07 6.69 -20.36
C ALA A 293 -19.82 6.93 -21.23
N HIS A 294 -19.89 6.66 -22.54
CA HIS A 294 -18.78 6.92 -23.46
C HIS A 294 -18.47 8.40 -23.59
N GLU A 295 -19.49 9.23 -23.78
CA GLU A 295 -19.29 10.70 -23.90
C GLU A 295 -18.53 11.28 -22.71
N GLU A 296 -18.88 10.85 -21.51
CA GLU A 296 -18.31 11.34 -20.26
C GLU A 296 -16.98 10.72 -19.88
N LEU A 297 -16.82 9.41 -20.15
CA LEU A 297 -15.72 8.61 -19.62
C LEU A 297 -14.71 8.16 -20.68
N ARG A 298 -14.84 8.52 -21.96
CA ARG A 298 -13.94 8.08 -23.03
C ARG A 298 -12.45 8.42 -22.75
N ALA A 299 -12.19 9.53 -22.06
CA ALA A 299 -10.86 9.97 -21.67
C ALA A 299 -10.45 9.51 -20.25
N ALA A 300 -11.30 8.74 -19.57
CA ALA A 300 -11.01 8.26 -18.23
C ALA A 300 -9.85 7.24 -18.24
N PRO A 301 -8.97 7.25 -17.23
CA PRO A 301 -7.97 6.21 -17.05
C PRO A 301 -8.63 4.82 -16.88
N GLU A 302 -7.96 3.76 -17.34
CA GLU A 302 -8.46 2.39 -17.20
C GLU A 302 -8.67 2.01 -15.73
N GLU A 303 -7.80 2.46 -14.85
CA GLU A 303 -7.90 2.25 -13.41
C GLU A 303 -9.19 2.87 -12.83
N ALA A 304 -9.60 4.05 -13.32
CA ALA A 304 -10.86 4.65 -12.92
C ALA A 304 -12.06 3.82 -13.36
N LEU A 305 -12.04 3.28 -14.57
CA LEU A 305 -13.09 2.42 -15.10
C LEU A 305 -13.20 1.10 -14.33
N ILE A 306 -12.07 0.53 -13.89
CA ILE A 306 -12.05 -0.65 -13.02
C ILE A 306 -12.81 -0.36 -11.70
N ALA A 307 -12.52 0.77 -11.06
CA ALA A 307 -13.20 1.16 -9.82
C ALA A 307 -14.68 1.46 -10.02
N LEU A 308 -15.02 2.23 -11.06
CA LEU A 308 -16.40 2.55 -11.42
C LEU A 308 -17.21 1.30 -11.83
N GLY A 309 -16.58 0.38 -12.56
CA GLY A 309 -17.19 -0.89 -12.94
C GLY A 309 -17.44 -1.82 -11.74
N ALA A 310 -16.70 -1.69 -10.65
CA ALA A 310 -16.98 -2.40 -9.41
C ALA A 310 -18.24 -1.87 -8.69
N LEU A 311 -18.58 -0.58 -8.91
CA LEU A 311 -19.77 0.07 -8.34
C LEU A 311 -21.01 -0.08 -9.21
N ASN A 312 -20.86 -0.14 -10.54
CA ASN A 312 -21.97 -0.09 -11.47
C ASN A 312 -21.78 -1.09 -12.63
N PRO A 313 -22.70 -2.07 -12.79
CA PRO A 313 -22.61 -3.08 -13.86
C PRO A 313 -22.59 -2.48 -15.27
N LEU A 314 -23.31 -1.37 -15.53
CA LEU A 314 -23.27 -0.67 -16.80
C LEU A 314 -21.86 -0.15 -17.12
N LEU A 315 -21.16 0.39 -16.13
CA LEU A 315 -19.80 0.90 -16.31
C LEU A 315 -18.76 -0.22 -16.47
N GLU A 316 -19.02 -1.41 -15.93
CA GLU A 316 -18.21 -2.59 -16.23
C GLU A 316 -18.43 -3.08 -17.67
N ASP A 317 -19.67 -3.07 -18.17
CA ASP A 317 -19.97 -3.37 -19.57
C ASP A 317 -19.33 -2.33 -20.50
N TYR A 318 -19.47 -1.05 -20.17
CA TYR A 318 -18.79 0.05 -20.87
C TYR A 318 -17.27 -0.18 -20.95
N ARG A 319 -16.63 -0.48 -19.82
CA ARG A 319 -15.19 -0.72 -19.76
C ARG A 319 -14.76 -1.84 -20.72
N LYS A 320 -15.51 -2.92 -20.75
CA LYS A 320 -15.22 -4.08 -21.64
C LYS A 320 -15.40 -3.74 -23.12
N ARG A 321 -16.40 -2.93 -23.45
CA ARG A 321 -16.71 -2.54 -24.85
C ARG A 321 -15.91 -1.34 -25.35
N ARG A 322 -15.38 -0.51 -24.47
CA ARG A 322 -14.64 0.71 -24.84
C ARG A 322 -13.54 0.49 -25.89
N PRO A 323 -12.73 -0.60 -25.88
CA PRO A 323 -11.75 -0.84 -26.93
C PRO A 323 -12.34 -0.99 -28.31
N SER A 324 -13.56 -1.56 -28.42
CA SER A 324 -14.27 -1.77 -29.69
C SER A 324 -15.03 -0.53 -30.18
N SER A 325 -15.13 0.52 -29.38
CA SER A 325 -15.82 1.77 -29.78
C SER A 325 -15.03 2.57 -30.81
N ARG A 326 -13.73 2.37 -30.94
CA ARG A 326 -12.88 3.12 -31.88
C ARG A 326 -13.38 2.95 -33.31
N PRO A 327 -13.53 4.07 -34.08
CA PRO A 327 -13.91 3.99 -35.49
C PRO A 327 -12.94 3.12 -36.28
N LEU A 328 -13.47 2.37 -37.22
CA LEU A 328 -12.70 1.60 -38.23
C LEU A 328 -12.30 2.51 -39.39
N THR A 329 -13.14 3.51 -39.69
CA THR A 329 -12.85 4.56 -40.68
C THR A 329 -11.82 5.54 -40.09
N SER A 330 -10.71 5.72 -40.80
CA SER A 330 -9.63 6.60 -40.35
C SER A 330 -10.02 8.08 -40.36
N ALA A 331 -9.34 8.89 -39.52
CA ALA A 331 -9.55 10.34 -39.55
C ALA A 331 -9.21 10.98 -40.92
N GLU A 332 -8.29 10.36 -41.68
CA GLU A 332 -7.93 10.81 -43.05
C GLU A 332 -9.05 10.52 -44.05
N GLU A 333 -9.68 9.34 -43.99
CA GLU A 333 -10.85 9.01 -44.79
C GLU A 333 -12.02 9.94 -44.44
N MET A 334 -12.26 10.25 -43.16
CA MET A 334 -13.30 11.19 -42.75
C MET A 334 -13.00 12.60 -43.28
N LYS A 335 -11.73 13.04 -43.28
CA LYS A 335 -11.36 14.34 -43.90
C LYS A 335 -11.60 14.32 -45.39
N ALA A 336 -11.33 13.24 -46.11
CA ALA A 336 -11.64 13.08 -47.53
C ALA A 336 -13.15 13.14 -47.79
N MET A 337 -13.98 12.75 -46.84
CA MET A 337 -15.46 12.89 -46.91
C MET A 337 -15.95 14.31 -46.52
N GLY A 338 -15.05 15.26 -46.21
CA GLY A 338 -15.37 16.65 -45.94
C GLY A 338 -15.47 17.04 -44.46
N PHE A 339 -15.14 16.14 -43.54
CA PHE A 339 -15.11 16.43 -42.10
C PHE A 339 -13.81 17.12 -41.72
N SER A 340 -13.88 18.26 -41.01
CA SER A 340 -12.70 18.98 -40.54
C SER A 340 -12.96 19.72 -39.22
N GLY A 341 -11.91 20.01 -38.47
CA GLY A 341 -12.02 20.77 -37.22
C GLY A 341 -13.02 20.17 -36.24
N GLU A 342 -13.94 20.99 -35.72
CA GLU A 342 -14.94 20.58 -34.74
C GLU A 342 -15.92 19.54 -35.30
N LYS A 343 -16.27 19.61 -36.62
CA LYS A 343 -17.13 18.61 -37.26
C LYS A 343 -16.51 17.22 -37.27
N LEU A 344 -15.19 17.12 -37.46
CA LEU A 344 -14.49 15.83 -37.40
C LEU A 344 -14.56 15.23 -35.98
N GLY A 345 -14.36 16.05 -34.95
CA GLY A 345 -14.48 15.60 -33.56
C GLY A 345 -15.88 15.09 -33.22
N LYS A 346 -16.94 15.81 -33.69
CA LYS A 346 -18.33 15.40 -33.50
C LYS A 346 -18.67 14.11 -34.26
N ALA A 347 -18.15 13.95 -35.46
CA ALA A 347 -18.35 12.74 -36.27
C ALA A 347 -17.68 11.51 -35.62
N ILE A 348 -16.44 11.64 -35.11
CA ILE A 348 -15.76 10.59 -34.38
C ILE A 348 -16.56 10.19 -33.14
N LEU A 349 -16.99 11.14 -32.32
CA LEU A 349 -17.77 10.86 -31.13
C LEU A 349 -19.11 10.18 -31.45
N ALA A 350 -19.78 10.61 -32.49
CA ALA A 350 -21.04 10.00 -32.94
C ALA A 350 -20.82 8.54 -33.34
N LEU A 351 -19.78 8.25 -34.13
CA LEU A 351 -19.43 6.87 -34.51
C LEU A 351 -19.07 6.03 -33.27
N GLU A 352 -18.24 6.56 -32.37
CA GLU A 352 -17.86 5.86 -31.15
C GLU A 352 -19.09 5.47 -30.31
N LYS A 353 -20.11 6.33 -30.25
CA LYS A 353 -21.38 6.06 -29.55
C LYS A 353 -22.18 4.93 -30.22
N GLU A 354 -22.30 4.95 -31.55
CA GLU A 354 -23.02 3.89 -32.28
C GLU A 354 -22.29 2.54 -32.19
N ARG A 355 -20.97 2.58 -32.18
CA ARG A 355 -20.14 1.36 -32.05
C ARG A 355 -20.18 0.76 -30.65
N ILE A 356 -20.15 1.57 -29.60
CA ILE A 356 -20.22 1.07 -28.22
C ILE A 356 -21.58 0.42 -27.94
N GLU A 357 -22.65 0.90 -28.60
CA GLU A 357 -24.00 0.30 -28.58
C GLU A 357 -24.17 -0.87 -29.56
N GLU A 358 -23.09 -1.23 -30.29
CA GLU A 358 -23.09 -2.30 -31.30
C GLU A 358 -24.07 -2.11 -32.47
N ARG A 359 -24.49 -0.87 -32.72
CA ARG A 359 -25.38 -0.53 -33.84
C ARG A 359 -24.64 -0.49 -35.18
N ILE A 360 -23.34 -0.15 -35.13
CA ILE A 360 -22.44 -0.13 -36.30
C ILE A 360 -21.24 -1.04 -35.99
N LYS A 361 -20.96 -1.98 -36.91
CA LYS A 361 -19.92 -3.00 -36.72
C LYS A 361 -18.88 -3.03 -37.85
N THR A 362 -19.23 -2.54 -39.04
CA THR A 362 -18.39 -2.62 -40.22
C THR A 362 -17.98 -1.27 -40.80
N PRO A 363 -16.85 -1.18 -41.53
CA PRO A 363 -16.45 0.07 -42.16
C PRO A 363 -17.48 0.58 -43.22
N ALA A 364 -18.28 -0.32 -43.81
CA ALA A 364 -19.31 0.06 -44.75
C ALA A 364 -20.46 0.80 -44.06
N GLU A 365 -20.93 0.26 -42.93
CA GLU A 365 -21.96 0.89 -42.08
C GLU A 365 -21.48 2.22 -41.52
N GLU A 366 -20.19 2.36 -41.11
CA GLU A 366 -19.62 3.63 -40.69
C GLU A 366 -19.67 4.69 -41.78
N ARG A 367 -19.28 4.34 -43.00
CA ARG A 367 -19.30 5.28 -44.12
C ARG A 367 -20.73 5.70 -44.49
N GLU A 368 -21.69 4.78 -44.42
CA GLU A 368 -23.10 5.11 -44.62
C GLU A 368 -23.64 6.02 -43.55
N PHE A 369 -23.36 5.74 -42.29
CA PHE A 369 -23.71 6.60 -41.16
C PHE A 369 -23.12 8.00 -41.31
N LEU A 370 -21.83 8.11 -41.64
CA LEU A 370 -21.16 9.39 -41.84
C LEU A 370 -21.78 10.23 -42.99
N LYS A 371 -22.23 9.62 -44.08
CA LYS A 371 -22.89 10.33 -45.17
C LYS A 371 -24.22 10.98 -44.76
N ASN A 372 -24.87 10.42 -43.74
CA ASN A 372 -26.18 10.86 -43.27
C ASN A 372 -26.07 11.76 -41.98
N LEU A 373 -24.85 12.01 -41.52
CA LEU A 373 -24.66 12.69 -40.21
C LEU A 373 -24.80 14.21 -40.27
N PHE A 374 -24.52 14.87 -41.46
CA PHE A 374 -24.57 16.33 -41.62
C PHE A 374 -25.14 16.77 -42.99
#